data_f96da00f38f7c6561e930e1f392bf2b8
#
_entry.id   f96da00f38f7c6561e930e1f392bf2b8
#
_cell.length_a   1.000
_cell.length_b   1.000
_cell.length_c   1.000
_cell.angle_alpha   90.00
_cell.angle_beta   90.00
_cell.angle_gamma   90.00
#
_symmetry.space_group_name_H-M   'P 1'
#
loop_
_entity.id
_entity.type
_entity.pdbx_description
1 polymer ?
#
loop_
_entity_poly.entity_id
_entity_poly.type
_entity_poly.pdbx_seq_one_letter_code
_entity_poly.pdbx_strand_id
1 'polypeptide(L)'
;MKALFKSEAGPGFEYVDRPEPEVGPADVKIRVLRTGICGTDLHIERWDDWAAGNVPTPIIPGHEFSGEVVEVGPLVHDVSVGDLVSGEGHIVCGMCRNCRAGRAQMCIRTKGVGVQRDGAFAEYIVIPGRNVWVHQTPIDPDVAAIFDPFGNAVHTALKFGVVGEDVLVTGCGPIGLMAIAVARHVGARFIVATDVSAPRLEMARRMGADAVVDVSAGRVADVQRELGMREGFDVGFEMSGSPAALPEMIENMNHGGRIAMLGLPAAPFPVDWGKVVTHMLTLSGIYGREMFETWNSMSAMLQSSDTLRDRLGEIISDRYPAREWRAAFDAAASGGVGKVIIDWTEI
;
A
#
# COMPACT_ATOMS: atom_id res chain seq x y z
N MET A 1 3.07 -25.80 10.77
CA MET A 1 2.29 -24.57 10.72
C MET A 1 1.29 -24.62 9.59
N LYS A 2 0.11 -24.01 9.74
CA LYS A 2 -0.84 -23.80 8.65
C LYS A 2 -0.34 -22.68 7.73
N ALA A 3 -0.58 -22.83 6.43
CA ALA A 3 -0.21 -21.82 5.43
C ALA A 3 -1.13 -21.90 4.21
N LEU A 4 -1.32 -20.75 3.54
CA LEU A 4 -1.77 -20.72 2.15
C LEU A 4 -0.55 -20.95 1.26
N PHE A 5 -0.62 -21.94 0.42
CA PHE A 5 0.52 -22.40 -0.35
C PHE A 5 0.20 -22.46 -1.84
N LYS A 6 1.06 -21.89 -2.63
CA LYS A 6 1.07 -21.98 -4.09
C LYS A 6 2.08 -23.05 -4.47
N SER A 7 1.61 -24.29 -4.61
CA SER A 7 2.46 -25.45 -4.90
C SER A 7 3.02 -25.45 -6.29
N GLU A 8 2.21 -24.99 -7.26
CA GLU A 8 2.55 -24.98 -8.69
C GLU A 8 1.98 -23.77 -9.43
N ALA A 9 2.41 -23.57 -10.65
CA ALA A 9 1.91 -22.57 -11.57
C ALA A 9 0.45 -22.92 -11.97
N GLY A 10 -0.50 -22.06 -11.55
CA GLY A 10 -1.92 -22.24 -11.82
C GLY A 10 -2.80 -21.47 -10.84
N PRO A 11 -4.12 -21.31 -11.11
CA PRO A 11 -5.04 -20.62 -10.21
C PRO A 11 -5.22 -21.32 -8.84
N GLY A 12 -5.51 -20.52 -7.81
CA GLY A 12 -5.84 -20.97 -6.46
C GLY A 12 -4.64 -21.14 -5.53
N PHE A 13 -4.95 -21.31 -4.25
CA PHE A 13 -4.02 -21.67 -3.16
C PHE A 13 -4.51 -22.95 -2.47
N GLU A 14 -3.59 -23.61 -1.79
CA GLU A 14 -3.88 -24.74 -0.90
C GLU A 14 -3.72 -24.30 0.55
N TYR A 15 -4.68 -24.61 1.43
CA TYR A 15 -4.56 -24.40 2.87
C TYR A 15 -4.03 -25.70 3.49
N VAL A 16 -2.74 -25.73 3.80
CA VAL A 16 -1.99 -26.95 4.13
C VAL A 16 -1.10 -26.80 5.35
N ASP A 17 -0.66 -27.94 5.89
CA ASP A 17 0.39 -28.00 6.89
C ASP A 17 1.77 -27.93 6.22
N ARG A 18 2.61 -27.02 6.70
CA ARG A 18 4.00 -26.85 6.26
C ARG A 18 4.94 -26.90 7.46
N PRO A 19 6.21 -27.29 7.28
CA PRO A 19 7.22 -27.11 8.33
C PRO A 19 7.32 -25.64 8.74
N GLU A 20 7.59 -25.37 10.00
CA GLU A 20 7.93 -24.01 10.43
C GLU A 20 9.26 -23.56 9.82
N PRO A 21 9.40 -22.27 9.45
CA PRO A 21 10.65 -21.76 8.92
C PRO A 21 11.74 -21.69 9.99
N GLU A 22 12.98 -22.01 9.60
CA GLU A 22 14.15 -21.92 10.47
C GLU A 22 14.67 -20.48 10.54
N VAL A 23 15.16 -20.07 11.70
CA VAL A 23 15.72 -18.73 11.92
C VAL A 23 17.20 -18.71 11.60
N GLY A 24 17.58 -17.89 10.64
CA GLY A 24 18.98 -17.59 10.35
C GLY A 24 19.61 -16.63 11.38
N PRO A 25 20.95 -16.51 11.39
CA PRO A 25 21.65 -15.68 12.39
C PRO A 25 21.23 -14.20 12.41
N ALA A 26 20.78 -13.64 11.29
CA ALA A 26 20.37 -12.24 11.13
C ALA A 26 18.85 -12.08 10.91
N ASP A 27 18.08 -13.14 11.15
CA ASP A 27 16.66 -13.18 10.88
C ASP A 27 15.84 -13.16 12.19
N VAL A 28 14.55 -12.86 12.04
CA VAL A 28 13.55 -12.83 13.10
C VAL A 28 12.37 -13.69 12.67
N LYS A 29 11.91 -14.59 13.56
CA LYS A 29 10.68 -15.35 13.39
C LYS A 29 9.54 -14.62 14.07
N ILE A 30 8.49 -14.43 13.32
CA ILE A 30 7.31 -13.69 13.74
C ILE A 30 6.11 -14.63 13.67
N ARG A 31 5.38 -14.74 14.75
CA ARG A 31 4.05 -15.35 14.77
C ARG A 31 3.08 -14.36 14.18
N VAL A 32 2.52 -14.67 13.04
CA VAL A 32 1.60 -13.78 12.32
C VAL A 32 0.28 -13.70 13.08
N LEU A 33 -0.19 -12.48 13.32
CA LEU A 33 -1.50 -12.23 13.93
C LEU A 33 -2.53 -11.88 12.86
N ARG A 34 -2.18 -10.96 11.97
CA ARG A 34 -3.07 -10.43 10.91
C ARG A 34 -2.31 -10.29 9.60
N THR A 35 -3.02 -10.52 8.50
CA THR A 35 -2.52 -10.20 7.16
C THR A 35 -3.56 -9.45 6.36
N GLY A 36 -3.12 -8.45 5.59
CA GLY A 36 -3.94 -7.78 4.59
C GLY A 36 -3.89 -8.50 3.24
N ILE A 37 -4.99 -8.48 2.50
CA ILE A 37 -5.02 -8.94 1.11
C ILE A 37 -4.72 -7.75 0.19
N CYS A 38 -3.71 -7.89 -0.66
CA CYS A 38 -3.32 -6.93 -1.69
C CYS A 38 -3.84 -7.35 -3.08
N GLY A 39 -3.91 -6.39 -4.01
CA GLY A 39 -4.14 -6.69 -5.43
C GLY A 39 -3.13 -7.66 -6.01
N THR A 40 -1.87 -7.58 -5.57
CA THR A 40 -0.80 -8.53 -5.92
C THR A 40 -1.16 -9.97 -5.55
N ASP A 41 -1.78 -10.19 -4.40
CA ASP A 41 -2.18 -11.53 -3.96
C ASP A 41 -3.32 -12.08 -4.82
N LEU A 42 -4.22 -11.22 -5.31
CA LEU A 42 -5.27 -11.59 -6.27
C LEU A 42 -4.68 -11.98 -7.63
N HIS A 43 -3.62 -11.30 -8.10
CA HIS A 43 -2.88 -11.70 -9.29
C HIS A 43 -2.24 -13.09 -9.12
N ILE A 44 -1.63 -13.36 -7.97
CA ILE A 44 -1.01 -14.66 -7.66
C ILE A 44 -2.07 -15.75 -7.53
N GLU A 45 -3.21 -15.45 -6.91
CA GLU A 45 -4.31 -16.41 -6.76
C GLU A 45 -4.86 -16.82 -8.13
N ARG A 46 -5.13 -15.85 -9.01
CA ARG A 46 -5.65 -16.07 -10.38
C ARG A 46 -4.60 -16.62 -11.33
N TRP A 47 -3.33 -16.48 -11.02
CA TRP A 47 -2.19 -16.87 -11.83
C TRP A 47 -2.20 -16.22 -13.23
N ASP A 48 -2.38 -14.93 -13.28
CA ASP A 48 -2.34 -14.17 -14.53
C ASP A 48 -0.91 -14.00 -15.09
N ASP A 49 -0.78 -13.33 -16.23
CA ASP A 49 0.48 -13.14 -16.94
C ASP A 49 1.54 -12.44 -16.05
N TRP A 50 1.10 -11.52 -15.19
CA TRP A 50 2.03 -10.86 -14.27
C TRP A 50 2.57 -11.87 -13.23
N ALA A 51 1.71 -12.65 -12.61
CA ALA A 51 2.11 -13.67 -11.64
C ALA A 51 3.02 -14.72 -12.29
N ALA A 52 2.66 -15.20 -13.47
CA ALA A 52 3.44 -16.18 -14.22
C ALA A 52 4.86 -15.68 -14.56
N GLY A 53 5.03 -14.38 -14.80
CA GLY A 53 6.33 -13.76 -15.09
C GLY A 53 7.17 -13.36 -13.88
N ASN A 54 6.58 -13.29 -12.67
CA ASN A 54 7.25 -12.68 -11.51
C ASN A 54 7.32 -13.55 -10.26
N VAL A 55 6.50 -14.61 -10.18
CA VAL A 55 6.37 -15.41 -8.96
C VAL A 55 6.92 -16.83 -9.19
N PRO A 56 7.98 -17.23 -8.47
CA PRO A 56 8.43 -18.61 -8.50
C PRO A 56 7.48 -19.50 -7.69
N THR A 57 7.29 -20.73 -8.14
CA THR A 57 6.60 -21.78 -7.37
C THR A 57 7.56 -22.90 -7.02
N PRO A 58 7.42 -23.55 -5.83
CA PRO A 58 6.40 -23.31 -4.81
C PRO A 58 6.70 -22.09 -3.94
N ILE A 59 5.65 -21.45 -3.36
CA ILE A 59 5.78 -20.28 -2.48
C ILE A 59 4.60 -20.13 -1.50
N ILE A 60 4.83 -19.52 -0.35
CA ILE A 60 3.80 -18.97 0.53
C ILE A 60 3.65 -17.48 0.17
N PRO A 61 2.48 -16.99 -0.30
CA PRO A 61 2.27 -15.58 -0.62
C PRO A 61 1.99 -14.71 0.62
N GLY A 62 1.60 -13.42 0.40
CA GLY A 62 1.29 -12.46 1.45
C GLY A 62 2.48 -11.61 1.88
N HIS A 63 2.29 -10.29 1.90
CA HIS A 63 3.36 -9.32 2.23
C HIS A 63 2.90 -8.18 3.15
N GLU A 64 1.62 -8.09 3.44
CA GLU A 64 1.04 -7.14 4.37
C GLU A 64 0.72 -7.89 5.67
N PHE A 65 1.41 -7.61 6.77
CA PHE A 65 1.20 -8.37 8.01
C PHE A 65 1.57 -7.61 9.28
N SER A 66 0.98 -8.05 10.38
CA SER A 66 1.40 -7.78 11.74
C SER A 66 1.59 -9.08 12.50
N GLY A 67 2.47 -9.07 13.49
CA GLY A 67 2.72 -10.26 14.29
C GLY A 67 3.54 -9.98 15.54
N GLU A 68 3.75 -11.02 16.31
CA GLU A 68 4.57 -11.00 17.51
C GLU A 68 5.87 -11.76 17.28
N VAL A 69 6.98 -11.18 17.68
CA VAL A 69 8.29 -11.82 17.59
C VAL A 69 8.37 -12.99 18.55
N VAL A 70 8.72 -14.18 18.04
CA VAL A 70 8.84 -15.40 18.85
C VAL A 70 10.27 -15.95 18.93
N GLU A 71 11.12 -15.59 17.95
CA GLU A 71 12.52 -16.02 17.95
C GLU A 71 13.38 -14.98 17.22
N VAL A 72 14.60 -14.73 17.74
CA VAL A 72 15.51 -13.70 17.21
C VAL A 72 16.86 -14.34 17.00
N GLY A 73 17.44 -14.18 15.80
CA GLY A 73 18.79 -14.63 15.48
C GLY A 73 19.88 -13.85 16.24
N PRO A 74 21.02 -14.48 16.55
CA PRO A 74 22.03 -13.90 17.44
C PRO A 74 22.73 -12.63 16.92
N LEU A 75 22.57 -12.26 15.65
CA LEU A 75 23.10 -11.02 15.06
C LEU A 75 22.04 -9.89 14.97
N VAL A 76 20.84 -10.09 15.51
CA VAL A 76 19.80 -9.08 15.58
C VAL A 76 19.80 -8.47 16.99
N HIS A 77 19.84 -7.14 17.09
CA HIS A 77 20.01 -6.47 18.39
C HIS A 77 18.88 -5.49 18.74
N ASP A 78 18.12 -5.06 17.73
CA ASP A 78 17.10 -4.00 17.89
C ASP A 78 15.65 -4.54 17.97
N VAL A 79 15.51 -5.87 18.08
CA VAL A 79 14.21 -6.58 18.14
C VAL A 79 14.25 -7.59 19.27
N SER A 80 13.17 -7.69 20.03
CA SER A 80 13.04 -8.61 21.17
C SER A 80 11.84 -9.55 21.02
N VAL A 81 11.94 -10.74 21.62
CA VAL A 81 10.79 -11.66 21.72
C VAL A 81 9.66 -10.96 22.49
N GLY A 82 8.45 -11.03 21.94
CA GLY A 82 7.25 -10.37 22.46
C GLY A 82 6.94 -9.01 21.81
N ASP A 83 7.84 -8.46 21.01
CA ASP A 83 7.56 -7.21 20.27
C ASP A 83 6.43 -7.41 19.28
N LEU A 84 5.48 -6.46 19.24
CA LEU A 84 4.50 -6.32 18.16
C LEU A 84 5.16 -5.63 16.96
N VAL A 85 5.09 -6.26 15.81
CA VAL A 85 5.84 -5.83 14.62
C VAL A 85 5.02 -5.86 13.34
N SER A 86 5.44 -5.04 12.38
CA SER A 86 5.14 -5.18 10.95
C SER A 86 6.44 -5.45 10.18
N GLY A 87 6.38 -5.71 8.89
CA GLY A 87 7.58 -6.01 8.11
C GLY A 87 7.67 -5.22 6.81
N GLU A 88 8.87 -4.70 6.51
CA GLU A 88 9.17 -4.15 5.19
C GLU A 88 9.36 -5.28 4.18
N GLY A 89 8.42 -5.39 3.24
CA GLY A 89 8.36 -6.50 2.27
C GLY A 89 9.48 -6.51 1.23
N HIS A 90 10.28 -5.45 1.09
CA HIS A 90 11.38 -5.40 0.12
C HIS A 90 12.71 -5.85 0.74
N ILE A 91 13.13 -7.08 0.47
CA ILE A 91 14.44 -7.57 0.91
C ILE A 91 15.50 -7.12 -0.09
N VAL A 92 16.32 -6.15 0.33
CA VAL A 92 17.32 -5.49 -0.54
C VAL A 92 18.71 -6.10 -0.39
N CYS A 93 19.52 -5.97 -1.45
CA CYS A 93 20.86 -6.59 -1.46
C CYS A 93 21.90 -5.89 -0.59
N GLY A 94 21.70 -4.65 -0.16
CA GLY A 94 22.65 -3.86 0.63
C GLY A 94 23.90 -3.36 -0.12
N MET A 95 24.22 -3.87 -1.32
CA MET A 95 25.51 -3.68 -1.98
C MET A 95 25.47 -2.89 -3.30
N CYS A 96 24.30 -2.76 -3.95
CA CYS A 96 24.21 -2.01 -5.20
C CYS A 96 24.37 -0.50 -4.95
N ARG A 97 24.56 0.27 -6.02
CA ARG A 97 24.72 1.73 -5.95
C ARG A 97 23.61 2.39 -5.13
N ASN A 98 22.36 2.02 -5.39
CA ASN A 98 21.22 2.62 -4.71
C ASN A 98 21.19 2.31 -3.21
N CYS A 99 21.41 1.04 -2.81
CA CYS A 99 21.50 0.66 -1.41
C CYS A 99 22.62 1.42 -0.68
N ARG A 100 23.81 1.48 -1.29
CA ARG A 100 24.97 2.19 -0.69
C ARG A 100 24.81 3.70 -0.63
N ALA A 101 23.91 4.26 -1.45
CA ALA A 101 23.55 5.68 -1.45
C ALA A 101 22.36 6.01 -0.54
N GLY A 102 21.91 5.09 0.34
CA GLY A 102 20.78 5.29 1.23
C GLY A 102 19.41 5.25 0.55
N ARG A 103 19.33 4.77 -0.69
CA ARG A 103 18.10 4.65 -1.47
C ARG A 103 17.75 3.16 -1.66
N ALA A 104 17.56 2.47 -0.54
CA ALA A 104 17.38 1.03 -0.52
C ALA A 104 16.12 0.55 -1.28
N GLN A 105 15.04 1.31 -1.24
CA GLN A 105 13.80 1.06 -2.01
C GLN A 105 14.04 0.99 -3.53
N MET A 106 15.12 1.58 -4.03
CA MET A 106 15.51 1.51 -5.45
C MET A 106 16.51 0.39 -5.73
N CYS A 107 16.57 -0.63 -4.89
CA CYS A 107 17.51 -1.75 -5.07
C CYS A 107 17.17 -2.53 -6.35
N ILE A 108 18.17 -2.68 -7.24
CA ILE A 108 17.99 -3.42 -8.51
C ILE A 108 17.92 -4.95 -8.33
N ARG A 109 18.10 -5.44 -7.11
CA ARG A 109 18.06 -6.87 -6.75
C ARG A 109 17.10 -7.14 -5.60
N THR A 110 16.06 -6.32 -5.47
CA THR A 110 15.01 -6.53 -4.47
C THR A 110 14.34 -7.87 -4.67
N LYS A 111 14.05 -8.56 -3.56
CA LYS A 111 13.18 -9.73 -3.52
C LYS A 111 11.98 -9.41 -2.63
N GLY A 112 10.78 -9.44 -3.19
CA GLY A 112 9.54 -9.19 -2.44
C GLY A 112 9.16 -10.39 -1.58
N VAL A 113 8.84 -10.13 -0.33
CA VAL A 113 8.19 -11.08 0.57
C VAL A 113 6.83 -11.45 -0.03
N GLY A 114 6.46 -12.72 -0.03
CA GLY A 114 5.21 -13.22 -0.63
C GLY A 114 5.15 -13.17 -2.16
N VAL A 115 6.24 -12.75 -2.83
CA VAL A 115 6.34 -12.64 -4.30
C VAL A 115 7.53 -13.41 -4.86
N GLN A 116 8.75 -13.17 -4.37
CA GLN A 116 9.97 -13.91 -4.75
C GLN A 116 10.58 -14.74 -3.62
N ARG A 117 10.01 -14.69 -2.45
CA ARG A 117 10.34 -15.53 -1.29
C ARG A 117 9.08 -15.71 -0.44
N ASP A 118 9.07 -16.73 0.41
CA ASP A 118 7.93 -17.02 1.28
C ASP A 118 7.49 -15.80 2.08
N GLY A 119 6.18 -15.65 2.16
CA GLY A 119 5.46 -14.53 2.76
C GLY A 119 4.68 -14.89 4.01
N ALA A 120 3.70 -14.06 4.32
CA ALA A 120 3.03 -14.01 5.60
C ALA A 120 1.67 -14.73 5.64
N PHE A 121 1.17 -15.32 4.55
CA PHE A 121 -0.06 -16.13 4.64
C PHE A 121 0.21 -17.48 5.28
N ALA A 122 0.71 -17.44 6.52
CA ALA A 122 1.04 -18.59 7.36
C ALA A 122 1.05 -18.19 8.84
N GLU A 123 1.04 -19.18 9.75
CA GLU A 123 1.17 -18.92 11.20
C GLU A 123 2.49 -18.24 11.57
N TYR A 124 3.57 -18.52 10.83
CA TYR A 124 4.90 -17.94 11.07
C TYR A 124 5.55 -17.50 9.78
N ILE A 125 6.27 -16.38 9.89
CA ILE A 125 7.16 -15.87 8.84
C ILE A 125 8.54 -15.60 9.41
N VAL A 126 9.60 -15.78 8.59
CA VAL A 126 10.97 -15.38 8.92
C VAL A 126 11.43 -14.33 7.93
N ILE A 127 11.84 -13.16 8.43
CA ILE A 127 12.43 -12.07 7.64
C ILE A 127 13.73 -11.57 8.28
N PRO A 128 14.62 -10.92 7.51
CA PRO A 128 15.82 -10.29 8.07
C PRO A 128 15.44 -9.27 9.16
N GLY A 129 16.16 -9.26 10.28
CA GLY A 129 15.88 -8.35 11.41
C GLY A 129 15.80 -6.87 10.98
N ARG A 130 16.65 -6.44 10.04
CA ARG A 130 16.61 -5.07 9.49
C ARG A 130 15.33 -4.72 8.74
N ASN A 131 14.50 -5.69 8.37
CA ASN A 131 13.20 -5.50 7.72
C ASN A 131 12.03 -5.51 8.71
N VAL A 132 12.30 -5.82 9.97
CA VAL A 132 11.30 -5.80 11.05
C VAL A 132 11.09 -4.37 11.50
N TRP A 133 9.83 -3.96 11.60
CA TRP A 133 9.42 -2.68 12.17
C TRP A 133 8.73 -2.90 13.51
N VAL A 134 9.39 -2.53 14.59
CA VAL A 134 8.85 -2.64 15.96
C VAL A 134 7.91 -1.45 16.23
N HIS A 135 6.69 -1.73 16.67
CA HIS A 135 5.75 -0.70 17.08
C HIS A 135 6.04 -0.25 18.51
N GLN A 136 6.58 0.97 18.66
CA GLN A 136 6.99 1.54 19.95
C GLN A 136 5.80 1.97 20.84
N THR A 137 4.61 2.08 20.26
CA THR A 137 3.38 2.45 20.97
C THR A 137 2.29 1.44 20.65
N PRO A 138 1.31 1.25 21.55
CA PRO A 138 0.18 0.37 21.27
C PRO A 138 -0.53 0.74 19.96
N ILE A 139 -0.76 -0.24 19.13
CA ILE A 139 -1.46 -0.12 17.85
C ILE A 139 -2.37 -1.34 17.67
N ASP A 140 -3.52 -1.14 17.04
CA ASP A 140 -4.40 -2.24 16.64
C ASP A 140 -3.65 -3.16 15.65
N PRO A 141 -3.59 -4.48 15.88
CA PRO A 141 -2.94 -5.42 14.98
C PRO A 141 -3.45 -5.37 13.52
N ASP A 142 -4.72 -5.03 13.30
CA ASP A 142 -5.28 -4.87 11.96
C ASP A 142 -4.69 -3.64 11.25
N VAL A 143 -4.56 -2.52 11.98
CA VAL A 143 -3.90 -1.31 11.45
C VAL A 143 -2.41 -1.57 11.22
N ALA A 144 -1.76 -2.30 12.12
CA ALA A 144 -0.36 -2.69 11.94
C ALA A 144 -0.18 -3.59 10.69
N ALA A 145 -1.13 -4.48 10.39
CA ALA A 145 -1.07 -5.35 9.21
C ALA A 145 -1.11 -4.58 7.89
N ILE A 146 -1.74 -3.42 7.85
CA ILE A 146 -1.85 -2.59 6.63
C ILE A 146 -0.77 -1.51 6.54
N PHE A 147 0.31 -1.60 7.32
CA PHE A 147 1.44 -0.65 7.26
C PHE A 147 2.12 -0.64 5.90
N ASP A 148 2.16 -1.76 5.19
CA ASP A 148 2.69 -1.82 3.83
C ASP A 148 1.92 -0.89 2.87
N PRO A 149 0.61 -1.04 2.62
CA PRO A 149 -0.14 -0.13 1.75
C PRO A 149 -0.26 1.29 2.33
N PHE A 150 -0.31 1.45 3.67
CA PHE A 150 -0.29 2.77 4.29
C PHE A 150 1.01 3.51 3.98
N GLY A 151 2.14 2.82 4.00
CA GLY A 151 3.42 3.38 3.60
C GLY A 151 3.46 3.84 2.12
N ASN A 152 2.82 3.11 1.23
CA ASN A 152 2.69 3.53 -0.16
C ASN A 152 1.88 4.83 -0.28
N ALA A 153 0.80 4.95 0.49
CA ALA A 153 -0.01 6.17 0.57
C ALA A 153 0.78 7.35 1.14
N VAL A 154 1.53 7.14 2.23
CA VAL A 154 2.37 8.17 2.86
C VAL A 154 3.49 8.62 1.92
N HIS A 155 4.20 7.69 1.27
CA HIS A 155 5.23 8.03 0.27
C HIS A 155 4.66 8.88 -0.86
N THR A 156 3.46 8.53 -1.36
CA THR A 156 2.78 9.31 -2.41
C THR A 156 2.40 10.69 -1.91
N ALA A 157 1.72 10.78 -0.76
CA ALA A 157 1.18 12.02 -0.24
C ALA A 157 2.26 13.01 0.22
N LEU A 158 3.42 12.50 0.67
CA LEU A 158 4.54 13.33 1.12
C LEU A 158 5.61 13.55 0.04
N LYS A 159 5.44 12.98 -1.15
CA LYS A 159 6.40 13.16 -2.26
C LYS A 159 6.60 14.62 -2.62
N PHE A 160 5.54 15.38 -2.58
CA PHE A 160 5.52 16.82 -2.77
C PHE A 160 4.90 17.50 -1.55
N GLY A 161 5.27 18.75 -1.27
CA GLY A 161 4.60 19.52 -0.23
C GLY A 161 3.13 19.76 -0.60
N VAL A 162 2.22 19.48 0.34
CA VAL A 162 0.77 19.65 0.15
C VAL A 162 0.13 20.63 1.12
N VAL A 163 0.90 21.18 2.06
CA VAL A 163 0.39 22.13 3.06
C VAL A 163 -0.10 23.39 2.38
N GLY A 164 -1.41 23.67 2.48
CA GLY A 164 -2.06 24.80 1.83
C GLY A 164 -2.32 24.65 0.33
N GLU A 165 -1.94 23.52 -0.28
CA GLU A 165 -2.10 23.23 -1.69
C GLU A 165 -3.45 22.56 -2.00
N ASP A 166 -3.89 22.67 -3.26
CA ASP A 166 -5.06 21.97 -3.78
C ASP A 166 -4.64 20.63 -4.37
N VAL A 167 -5.27 19.55 -3.88
CA VAL A 167 -4.90 18.17 -4.20
C VAL A 167 -5.99 17.47 -5.00
N LEU A 168 -5.62 16.86 -6.13
CA LEU A 168 -6.47 15.96 -6.91
C LEU A 168 -6.01 14.51 -6.70
N VAL A 169 -6.90 13.65 -6.25
CA VAL A 169 -6.65 12.21 -6.08
C VAL A 169 -7.49 11.42 -7.08
N THR A 170 -6.86 10.66 -7.97
CA THR A 170 -7.57 9.78 -8.90
C THR A 170 -7.47 8.32 -8.42
N GLY A 171 -8.63 7.69 -8.22
CA GLY A 171 -8.75 6.33 -7.66
C GLY A 171 -8.86 6.33 -6.14
N CYS A 172 -10.05 5.94 -5.65
CA CYS A 172 -10.39 5.80 -4.24
C CYS A 172 -10.33 4.33 -3.79
N GLY A 173 -9.37 3.56 -4.28
CA GLY A 173 -9.02 2.26 -3.71
C GLY A 173 -8.41 2.42 -2.32
N PRO A 174 -8.13 1.33 -1.57
CA PRO A 174 -7.63 1.43 -0.20
C PRO A 174 -6.42 2.36 -0.04
N ILE A 175 -5.44 2.32 -0.95
CA ILE A 175 -4.26 3.19 -0.88
C ILE A 175 -4.63 4.66 -1.18
N GLY A 176 -5.52 4.91 -2.14
CA GLY A 176 -6.01 6.27 -2.43
C GLY A 176 -6.77 6.88 -1.26
N LEU A 177 -7.60 6.09 -0.57
CA LEU A 177 -8.30 6.50 0.64
C LEU A 177 -7.33 6.86 1.78
N MET A 178 -6.28 6.05 1.98
CA MET A 178 -5.21 6.34 2.93
C MET A 178 -4.46 7.64 2.55
N ALA A 179 -4.18 7.85 1.26
CA ALA A 179 -3.50 9.07 0.79
C ALA A 179 -4.34 10.33 1.02
N ILE A 180 -5.68 10.26 0.84
CA ILE A 180 -6.61 11.34 1.19
C ILE A 180 -6.52 11.66 2.69
N ALA A 181 -6.57 10.62 3.55
CA ALA A 181 -6.47 10.82 5.01
C ALA A 181 -5.14 11.47 5.41
N VAL A 182 -4.02 11.05 4.80
CA VAL A 182 -2.70 11.67 5.03
C VAL A 182 -2.67 13.11 4.53
N ALA A 183 -3.11 13.40 3.29
CA ALA A 183 -3.13 14.75 2.76
C ALA A 183 -3.95 15.71 3.63
N ARG A 184 -5.09 15.25 4.15
CA ARG A 184 -5.90 16.03 5.11
C ARG A 184 -5.17 16.23 6.43
N HIS A 185 -4.50 15.21 6.94
CA HIS A 185 -3.75 15.29 8.20
C HIS A 185 -2.61 16.31 8.11
N VAL A 186 -1.88 16.35 7.00
CA VAL A 186 -0.73 17.24 6.83
C VAL A 186 -1.08 18.63 6.33
N GLY A 187 -2.37 18.94 6.09
CA GLY A 187 -2.84 20.32 5.89
C GLY A 187 -3.05 20.74 4.45
N ALA A 188 -3.43 19.84 3.54
CA ALA A 188 -3.94 20.21 2.21
C ALA A 188 -5.15 21.17 2.32
N ARG A 189 -5.24 22.17 1.42
CA ARG A 189 -6.33 23.15 1.40
C ARG A 189 -7.63 22.50 0.93
N PHE A 190 -7.69 22.11 -0.32
CA PHE A 190 -8.79 21.32 -0.87
C PHE A 190 -8.27 19.96 -1.35
N ILE A 191 -9.08 18.94 -1.10
CA ILE A 191 -8.85 17.58 -1.60
C ILE A 191 -10.07 17.19 -2.42
N VAL A 192 -9.88 17.00 -3.72
CA VAL A 192 -10.88 16.45 -4.63
C VAL A 192 -10.49 15.03 -5.00
N ALA A 193 -11.40 14.08 -4.82
CA ALA A 193 -11.16 12.67 -5.12
C ALA A 193 -12.08 12.18 -6.24
N THR A 194 -11.57 11.31 -7.13
CA THR A 194 -12.33 10.77 -8.25
C THR A 194 -12.31 9.24 -8.26
N ASP A 195 -13.45 8.65 -8.56
CA ASP A 195 -13.62 7.22 -8.78
C ASP A 195 -14.90 6.99 -9.62
N VAL A 196 -15.16 5.75 -10.01
CA VAL A 196 -16.43 5.33 -10.63
C VAL A 196 -17.35 4.61 -9.63
N SER A 197 -16.86 4.29 -8.44
CA SER A 197 -17.58 3.56 -7.40
C SER A 197 -18.17 4.51 -6.36
N ALA A 198 -19.48 4.63 -6.33
CA ALA A 198 -20.18 5.48 -5.37
C ALA A 198 -19.84 5.14 -3.89
N PRO A 199 -19.74 3.87 -3.47
CA PRO A 199 -19.31 3.54 -2.11
C PRO A 199 -17.88 4.02 -1.78
N ARG A 200 -16.93 3.95 -2.75
CA ARG A 200 -15.56 4.44 -2.56
C ARG A 200 -15.52 5.96 -2.48
N LEU A 201 -16.32 6.65 -3.27
CA LEU A 201 -16.45 8.11 -3.20
C LEU A 201 -17.01 8.57 -1.85
N GLU A 202 -17.99 7.83 -1.28
CA GLU A 202 -18.49 8.13 0.06
C GLU A 202 -17.43 7.91 1.14
N MET A 203 -16.65 6.85 1.03
CA MET A 203 -15.51 6.63 1.93
C MET A 203 -14.46 7.75 1.78
N ALA A 204 -14.20 8.23 0.55
CA ALA A 204 -13.26 9.33 0.32
C ALA A 204 -13.68 10.61 1.08
N ARG A 205 -14.99 10.92 1.16
CA ARG A 205 -15.48 12.02 2.00
C ARG A 205 -15.16 11.81 3.48
N ARG A 206 -15.40 10.60 3.99
CA ARG A 206 -15.06 10.25 5.39
C ARG A 206 -13.56 10.35 5.66
N MET A 207 -12.73 10.01 4.67
CA MET A 207 -11.27 10.15 4.77
C MET A 207 -10.81 11.63 4.74
N GLY A 208 -11.69 12.56 4.37
CA GLY A 208 -11.41 13.99 4.42
C GLY A 208 -11.34 14.69 3.07
N ALA A 209 -11.84 14.08 1.98
CA ALA A 209 -12.03 14.79 0.72
C ALA A 209 -13.12 15.87 0.87
N ASP A 210 -12.86 17.08 0.38
CA ASP A 210 -13.82 18.20 0.38
C ASP A 210 -14.90 18.01 -0.68
N ALA A 211 -14.52 17.39 -1.81
CA ALA A 211 -15.45 17.02 -2.86
C ALA A 211 -15.03 15.71 -3.53
N VAL A 212 -15.99 15.04 -4.13
CA VAL A 212 -15.76 13.81 -4.89
C VAL A 212 -16.46 13.87 -6.23
N VAL A 213 -15.90 13.23 -7.24
CA VAL A 213 -16.42 13.19 -8.60
C VAL A 213 -16.55 11.73 -9.05
N ASP A 214 -17.76 11.32 -9.40
CA ASP A 214 -17.97 10.14 -10.23
C ASP A 214 -17.63 10.51 -11.68
N VAL A 215 -16.46 10.10 -12.15
CA VAL A 215 -15.96 10.46 -13.48
C VAL A 215 -16.73 9.79 -14.63
N SER A 216 -17.66 8.89 -14.34
CA SER A 216 -18.60 8.36 -15.34
C SER A 216 -19.75 9.32 -15.65
N ALA A 217 -20.04 10.27 -14.75
CA ALA A 217 -21.20 11.17 -14.83
C ALA A 217 -20.87 12.66 -14.61
N GLY A 218 -19.72 12.98 -13.99
CA GLY A 218 -19.32 14.34 -13.64
C GLY A 218 -17.94 14.71 -14.20
N ARG A 219 -17.55 15.98 -14.04
CA ARG A 219 -16.27 16.52 -14.50
C ARG A 219 -15.54 17.20 -13.36
N VAL A 220 -14.24 16.95 -13.22
CA VAL A 220 -13.38 17.59 -12.22
C VAL A 220 -13.42 19.12 -12.33
N ALA A 221 -13.44 19.66 -13.55
CA ALA A 221 -13.51 21.10 -13.80
C ALA A 221 -14.78 21.79 -13.25
N ASP A 222 -15.87 21.08 -13.05
CA ASP A 222 -17.08 21.62 -12.46
C ASP A 222 -16.88 21.85 -10.95
N VAL A 223 -16.30 20.88 -10.27
CA VAL A 223 -15.97 20.96 -8.84
C VAL A 223 -14.90 22.03 -8.57
N GLN A 224 -13.90 22.20 -9.44
CA GLN A 224 -12.94 23.31 -9.34
C GLN A 224 -13.65 24.66 -9.29
N ARG A 225 -14.66 24.87 -10.15
CA ARG A 225 -15.43 26.13 -10.17
C ARG A 225 -16.28 26.30 -8.90
N GLU A 226 -16.92 25.24 -8.42
CA GLU A 226 -17.72 25.26 -7.18
C GLU A 226 -16.86 25.60 -5.96
N LEU A 227 -15.63 25.09 -5.89
CA LEU A 227 -14.67 25.40 -4.83
C LEU A 227 -13.98 26.77 -5.00
N GLY A 228 -14.27 27.49 -6.08
CA GLY A 228 -13.64 28.77 -6.37
C GLY A 228 -12.17 28.69 -6.75
N MET A 229 -11.72 27.54 -7.20
CA MET A 229 -10.34 27.34 -7.69
C MET A 229 -10.19 28.00 -9.06
N ARG A 230 -9.17 28.87 -9.20
CA ARG A 230 -9.00 29.68 -10.44
C ARG A 230 -8.08 29.03 -11.45
N GLU A 231 -7.09 28.26 -11.00
CA GLU A 231 -5.92 27.90 -11.80
C GLU A 231 -5.71 26.39 -11.94
N GLY A 232 -6.43 25.55 -11.20
CA GLY A 232 -6.29 24.12 -11.19
C GLY A 232 -5.63 23.58 -9.92
N PHE A 233 -5.30 22.29 -9.91
CA PHE A 233 -4.68 21.63 -8.77
C PHE A 233 -3.17 21.78 -8.76
N ASP A 234 -2.59 21.95 -7.58
CA ASP A 234 -1.15 22.11 -7.38
C ASP A 234 -0.45 20.75 -7.29
N VAL A 235 -1.12 19.75 -6.68
CA VAL A 235 -0.59 18.40 -6.51
C VAL A 235 -1.62 17.36 -6.94
N GLY A 236 -1.16 16.38 -7.74
CA GLY A 236 -1.95 15.22 -8.14
C GLY A 236 -1.42 13.93 -7.52
N PHE A 237 -2.32 13.06 -7.06
CA PHE A 237 -2.01 11.66 -6.69
C PHE A 237 -2.73 10.74 -7.67
N GLU A 238 -1.98 10.18 -8.62
CA GLU A 238 -2.54 9.18 -9.53
C GLU A 238 -2.43 7.79 -8.87
N MET A 239 -3.58 7.28 -8.38
CA MET A 239 -3.66 6.08 -7.57
C MET A 239 -4.47 4.96 -8.26
N SER A 240 -5.02 5.22 -9.45
CA SER A 240 -5.95 4.31 -10.11
C SER A 240 -5.28 3.36 -11.12
N GLY A 241 -4.20 3.82 -11.78
CA GLY A 241 -3.64 3.14 -12.94
C GLY A 241 -4.56 3.09 -14.16
N SER A 242 -5.70 3.80 -14.13
CA SER A 242 -6.62 3.88 -15.26
C SER A 242 -5.99 4.70 -16.39
N PRO A 243 -6.02 4.23 -17.65
CA PRO A 243 -5.49 4.98 -18.80
C PRO A 243 -6.14 6.36 -19.01
N ALA A 244 -7.36 6.57 -18.51
CA ALA A 244 -8.06 7.86 -18.60
C ALA A 244 -7.69 8.83 -17.48
N ALA A 245 -7.25 8.32 -16.32
CA ALA A 245 -7.08 9.14 -15.11
C ALA A 245 -5.89 10.11 -15.19
N LEU A 246 -4.72 9.67 -15.66
CA LEU A 246 -3.56 10.54 -15.77
C LEU A 246 -3.75 11.66 -16.83
N PRO A 247 -4.28 11.41 -18.03
CA PRO A 247 -4.64 12.49 -18.97
C PRO A 247 -5.62 13.49 -18.38
N GLU A 248 -6.69 13.04 -17.71
CA GLU A 248 -7.65 13.94 -17.05
C GLU A 248 -7.00 14.75 -15.93
N MET A 249 -6.14 14.12 -15.12
CA MET A 249 -5.38 14.83 -14.09
C MET A 249 -4.52 15.92 -14.70
N ILE A 250 -3.72 15.63 -15.74
CA ILE A 250 -2.89 16.61 -16.46
C ILE A 250 -3.72 17.80 -16.96
N GLU A 251 -4.95 17.55 -17.46
CA GLU A 251 -5.86 18.60 -17.92
C GLU A 251 -6.28 19.57 -16.81
N ASN A 252 -6.34 19.11 -15.57
CA ASN A 252 -6.85 19.86 -14.43
C ASN A 252 -5.75 20.42 -13.51
N MET A 253 -4.46 20.19 -13.83
CA MET A 253 -3.34 20.73 -13.05
C MET A 253 -3.07 22.20 -13.35
N ASN A 254 -2.69 22.92 -12.32
CA ASN A 254 -2.13 24.26 -12.41
C ASN A 254 -0.76 24.25 -13.13
N HIS A 255 -0.31 25.39 -13.67
CA HIS A 255 1.05 25.55 -14.14
C HIS A 255 2.06 25.33 -13.00
N GLY A 256 3.10 24.54 -13.24
CA GLY A 256 4.04 24.10 -12.20
C GLY A 256 3.51 22.98 -11.31
N GLY A 257 2.35 22.42 -11.62
CA GLY A 257 1.74 21.32 -10.89
C GLY A 257 2.64 20.07 -10.83
N ARG A 258 2.46 19.28 -9.78
CA ARG A 258 3.32 18.12 -9.47
C ARG A 258 2.46 16.88 -9.30
N ILE A 259 2.77 15.80 -10.00
CA ILE A 259 1.99 14.56 -10.01
C ILE A 259 2.83 13.40 -9.45
N ALA A 260 2.37 12.79 -8.37
CA ALA A 260 2.90 11.53 -7.83
C ALA A 260 2.07 10.36 -8.39
N MET A 261 2.72 9.44 -9.11
CA MET A 261 2.07 8.34 -9.82
C MET A 261 2.40 7.02 -9.12
N LEU A 262 1.40 6.40 -8.50
CA LEU A 262 1.49 5.08 -7.87
C LEU A 262 0.68 4.02 -8.64
N GLY A 263 -0.42 4.39 -9.26
CA GLY A 263 -1.27 3.49 -10.02
C GLY A 263 -0.50 2.84 -11.19
N LEU A 264 -0.57 1.50 -11.29
CA LEU A 264 0.08 0.76 -12.36
C LEU A 264 -0.93 0.49 -13.48
N PRO A 265 -0.72 1.03 -14.68
CA PRO A 265 -1.59 0.72 -15.82
C PRO A 265 -1.36 -0.69 -16.34
N ALA A 266 -2.44 -1.36 -16.74
CA ALA A 266 -2.36 -2.70 -17.31
C ALA A 266 -1.67 -2.75 -18.69
N ALA A 267 -1.64 -1.61 -19.42
CA ALA A 267 -0.99 -1.48 -20.73
C ALA A 267 -0.54 -0.04 -20.96
N PRO A 268 0.44 0.20 -21.86
CA PRO A 268 0.82 1.54 -22.28
C PRO A 268 -0.37 2.32 -22.86
N PHE A 269 -0.43 3.63 -22.56
CA PHE A 269 -1.44 4.56 -23.07
C PHE A 269 -0.80 5.91 -23.45
N PRO A 270 -1.43 6.70 -24.37
CA PRO A 270 -0.91 7.98 -24.79
C PRO A 270 -1.08 9.05 -23.70
N VAL A 271 -0.11 9.98 -23.62
CA VAL A 271 -0.12 11.16 -22.74
C VAL A 271 0.18 12.39 -23.57
N ASP A 272 -0.53 13.50 -23.33
CA ASP A 272 -0.23 14.79 -23.98
C ASP A 272 1.03 15.43 -23.37
N TRP A 273 2.18 15.12 -23.97
CA TRP A 273 3.45 15.70 -23.59
C TRP A 273 3.54 17.22 -23.87
N GLY A 274 2.78 17.72 -24.82
CA GLY A 274 2.71 19.16 -25.10
C GLY A 274 2.26 19.92 -23.86
N LYS A 275 1.21 19.42 -23.20
CA LYS A 275 0.68 20.03 -21.99
C LYS A 275 1.65 19.89 -20.79
N VAL A 276 2.29 18.74 -20.63
CA VAL A 276 3.32 18.54 -19.59
C VAL A 276 4.42 19.60 -19.73
N VAL A 277 4.90 19.85 -20.96
CA VAL A 277 5.97 20.83 -21.24
C VAL A 277 5.48 22.27 -21.06
N THR A 278 4.34 22.63 -21.65
CA THR A 278 3.85 24.03 -21.65
C THR A 278 3.36 24.49 -20.29
N HIS A 279 2.88 23.58 -19.45
CA HIS A 279 2.49 23.86 -18.08
C HIS A 279 3.62 23.61 -17.06
N MET A 280 4.82 23.20 -17.51
CA MET A 280 5.97 22.89 -16.64
C MET A 280 5.63 21.88 -15.54
N LEU A 281 4.86 20.84 -15.86
CA LEU A 281 4.44 19.83 -14.88
C LEU A 281 5.61 18.93 -14.48
N THR A 282 5.63 18.51 -13.22
CA THR A 282 6.56 17.50 -12.71
C THR A 282 5.82 16.19 -12.46
N LEU A 283 6.24 15.11 -13.13
CA LEU A 283 5.71 13.76 -12.93
C LEU A 283 6.74 12.90 -12.22
N SER A 284 6.36 12.25 -11.11
CA SER A 284 7.23 11.37 -10.33
C SER A 284 6.57 10.01 -10.10
N GLY A 285 7.23 8.94 -10.53
CA GLY A 285 6.82 7.59 -10.16
C GLY A 285 7.08 7.33 -8.67
N ILE A 286 6.14 6.60 -8.04
CA ILE A 286 6.22 6.14 -6.66
C ILE A 286 6.29 4.62 -6.68
N TYR A 287 7.25 4.04 -5.97
CA TYR A 287 7.38 2.60 -5.83
C TYR A 287 7.68 2.23 -4.37
N GLY A 288 6.74 1.53 -3.75
CA GLY A 288 6.86 1.12 -2.36
C GLY A 288 7.02 2.30 -1.40
N ARG A 289 7.90 2.14 -0.44
CA ARG A 289 8.18 3.08 0.65
C ARG A 289 9.65 3.46 0.65
N GLU A 290 9.99 4.66 1.05
CA GLU A 290 11.39 5.00 1.34
C GLU A 290 11.80 4.33 2.64
N MET A 291 12.79 3.42 2.56
CA MET A 291 13.28 2.64 3.70
C MET A 291 14.34 3.45 4.48
N PHE A 292 14.11 3.84 5.77
CA PHE A 292 12.89 3.63 6.56
C PHE A 292 12.24 4.98 6.92
N GLU A 293 12.51 6.01 6.12
CA GLU A 293 11.99 7.37 6.35
C GLU A 293 10.45 7.38 6.36
N THR A 294 9.83 6.68 5.38
CA THR A 294 8.37 6.55 5.35
C THR A 294 7.82 5.86 6.61
N TRP A 295 8.49 4.81 7.11
CA TRP A 295 8.08 4.09 8.31
C TRP A 295 8.10 4.97 9.56
N ASN A 296 9.13 5.81 9.71
CA ASN A 296 9.21 6.80 10.78
C ASN A 296 8.05 7.81 10.69
N SER A 297 7.80 8.35 9.49
CA SER A 297 6.72 9.31 9.25
C SER A 297 5.34 8.73 9.56
N MET A 298 5.08 7.48 9.13
CA MET A 298 3.85 6.75 9.44
C MET A 298 3.62 6.64 10.95
N SER A 299 4.62 6.15 11.67
CA SER A 299 4.55 5.97 13.11
C SER A 299 4.34 7.29 13.84
N ALA A 300 5.07 8.34 13.47
CA ALA A 300 4.94 9.66 14.08
C ALA A 300 3.54 10.27 13.85
N MET A 301 2.99 10.15 12.64
CA MET A 301 1.63 10.64 12.34
C MET A 301 0.56 9.88 13.14
N LEU A 302 0.67 8.56 13.27
CA LEU A 302 -0.27 7.76 14.04
C LEU A 302 -0.15 8.03 15.55
N GLN A 303 1.06 8.29 16.07
CA GLN A 303 1.26 8.66 17.46
C GLN A 303 0.64 10.03 17.79
N SER A 304 0.63 10.95 16.83
CA SER A 304 0.18 12.34 17.04
C SER A 304 -1.30 12.59 16.74
N SER A 305 -2.03 11.63 16.15
CA SER A 305 -3.39 11.87 15.66
C SER A 305 -4.33 10.66 15.82
N ASP A 306 -5.25 10.78 16.78
CA ASP A 306 -6.36 9.83 16.94
C ASP A 306 -7.23 9.78 15.67
N THR A 307 -7.54 10.95 15.10
CA THR A 307 -8.36 11.05 13.87
C THR A 307 -7.76 10.27 12.72
N LEU A 308 -6.44 10.28 12.54
CA LEU A 308 -5.80 9.52 11.48
C LEU A 308 -5.86 8.01 11.78
N ARG A 309 -5.65 7.60 13.05
CA ARG A 309 -5.81 6.19 13.47
C ARG A 309 -7.24 5.69 13.21
N ASP A 310 -8.24 6.46 13.62
CA ASP A 310 -9.65 6.11 13.41
C ASP A 310 -9.98 5.94 11.92
N ARG A 311 -9.55 6.88 11.08
CA ARG A 311 -9.72 6.79 9.62
C ARG A 311 -9.07 5.55 9.02
N LEU A 312 -7.86 5.18 9.46
CA LEU A 312 -7.22 3.95 8.98
C LEU A 312 -7.98 2.71 9.41
N GLY A 313 -8.51 2.69 10.63
CA GLY A 313 -9.39 1.62 11.12
C GLY A 313 -10.66 1.47 10.27
N GLU A 314 -11.25 2.59 9.82
CA GLU A 314 -12.44 2.57 8.95
C GLU A 314 -12.18 2.00 7.54
N ILE A 315 -10.92 2.01 7.09
CA ILE A 315 -10.56 1.42 5.79
C ILE A 315 -10.57 -0.12 5.85
N ILE A 316 -10.48 -0.72 7.03
CA ILE A 316 -10.58 -2.17 7.19
C ILE A 316 -12.06 -2.56 7.14
N SER A 317 -12.49 -3.15 6.01
CA SER A 317 -13.90 -3.45 5.77
C SER A 317 -14.33 -4.80 6.36
N ASP A 318 -13.46 -5.80 6.29
CA ASP A 318 -13.82 -7.19 6.62
C ASP A 318 -12.67 -7.94 7.29
N ARG A 319 -13.02 -8.90 8.15
CA ARG A 319 -12.08 -9.83 8.79
C ARG A 319 -12.60 -11.24 8.61
N TYR A 320 -11.69 -12.15 8.26
CA TYR A 320 -11.98 -13.57 8.10
C TYR A 320 -10.93 -14.41 8.85
N PRO A 321 -11.32 -15.49 9.53
CA PRO A 321 -10.35 -16.45 10.06
C PRO A 321 -9.58 -17.12 8.91
N ALA A 322 -8.33 -17.53 9.17
CA ALA A 322 -7.46 -18.08 8.13
C ALA A 322 -8.06 -19.31 7.42
N ARG A 323 -8.85 -20.14 8.11
CA ARG A 323 -9.57 -21.28 7.50
C ARG A 323 -10.60 -20.85 6.45
N GLU A 324 -11.09 -19.61 6.51
CA GLU A 324 -12.08 -19.04 5.57
C GLU A 324 -11.44 -18.15 4.48
N TRP A 325 -10.16 -18.35 4.21
CA TRP A 325 -9.39 -17.55 3.27
C TRP A 325 -10.05 -17.35 1.90
N ARG A 326 -10.81 -18.36 1.40
CA ARG A 326 -11.50 -18.23 0.11
C ARG A 326 -12.54 -17.12 0.15
N ALA A 327 -13.35 -17.06 1.20
CA ALA A 327 -14.33 -16.00 1.40
C ALA A 327 -13.64 -14.62 1.52
N ALA A 328 -12.48 -14.55 2.19
CA ALA A 328 -11.68 -13.33 2.27
C ALA A 328 -11.19 -12.87 0.89
N PHE A 329 -10.67 -13.81 0.07
CA PHE A 329 -10.23 -13.50 -1.30
C PHE A 329 -11.38 -13.10 -2.22
N ASP A 330 -12.53 -13.78 -2.11
CA ASP A 330 -13.76 -13.41 -2.86
C ASP A 330 -14.23 -12.00 -2.48
N ALA A 331 -14.24 -11.66 -1.19
CA ALA A 331 -14.56 -10.33 -0.71
C ALA A 331 -13.59 -9.27 -1.26
N ALA A 332 -12.28 -9.52 -1.19
CA ALA A 332 -11.26 -8.62 -1.74
C ALA A 332 -11.40 -8.46 -3.27
N ALA A 333 -11.70 -9.55 -3.98
CA ALA A 333 -11.86 -9.56 -5.44
C ALA A 333 -13.15 -8.88 -5.92
N SER A 334 -14.19 -8.76 -5.07
CA SER A 334 -15.46 -8.11 -5.40
C SER A 334 -15.35 -6.60 -5.63
N GLY A 335 -14.17 -6.02 -5.35
CA GLY A 335 -13.92 -4.59 -5.49
C GLY A 335 -14.56 -3.74 -4.40
N GLY A 336 -14.75 -4.30 -3.21
CA GLY A 336 -15.23 -3.61 -2.01
C GLY A 336 -14.47 -2.33 -1.67
N VAL A 337 -14.97 -1.60 -0.69
CA VAL A 337 -14.46 -0.24 -0.39
C VAL A 337 -13.11 -0.26 0.33
N GLY A 338 -12.82 -1.32 1.10
CA GLY A 338 -11.72 -1.31 2.06
C GLY A 338 -10.71 -2.44 1.89
N LYS A 339 -9.91 -2.61 2.94
CA LYS A 339 -8.95 -3.70 3.09
C LYS A 339 -9.62 -4.89 3.78
N VAL A 340 -9.37 -6.07 3.25
CA VAL A 340 -9.78 -7.34 3.86
C VAL A 340 -8.60 -7.89 4.66
N ILE A 341 -8.87 -8.28 5.90
CA ILE A 341 -7.90 -8.86 6.83
C ILE A 341 -8.17 -10.35 7.02
N ILE A 342 -7.11 -11.15 7.04
CA ILE A 342 -7.13 -12.54 7.49
C ILE A 342 -6.56 -12.61 8.90
N ASP A 343 -7.31 -13.23 9.81
CA ASP A 343 -6.94 -13.48 11.19
C ASP A 343 -6.27 -14.84 11.33
N TRP A 344 -4.98 -14.85 11.64
CA TRP A 344 -4.17 -16.05 11.83
C TRP A 344 -4.19 -16.59 13.28
N THR A 345 -4.90 -15.91 14.17
CA THR A 345 -5.16 -16.44 15.53
C THR A 345 -6.34 -17.41 15.55
N GLU A 346 -7.14 -17.43 14.47
CA GLU A 346 -8.29 -18.32 14.25
C GLU A 346 -8.04 -19.20 13.01
N ILE A 347 -7.18 -20.20 13.17
CA ILE A 347 -6.70 -21.13 12.13
C ILE A 347 -7.63 -22.34 11.93
#